data_81b85f36656dd79e4f2b64e31f79a9fb
#
_entry.id   81b85f36656dd79e4f2b64e31f79a9fb
#
_cell.length_a   1.000
_cell.length_b   1.000
_cell.length_c   1.000
_cell.angle_alpha   90.00
_cell.angle_beta   90.00
_cell.angle_gamma   90.00
#
_symmetry.space_group_name_H-M   'P 1'
#
loop_
_entity.id
_entity.type
_entity.pdbx_description
1 polymer ?
#
loop_
_entity_poly.entity_id
_entity_poly.type
_entity_poly.pdbx_seq_one_letter_code
_entity_poly.pdbx_strand_id
1 'polypeptide(L)'
;GDVYKRQEYIEEIKDIWDSHWLTNMGAKHNELEKELEKYLKVDHVSLFSNGHMALELLIQALHLTGEVITTPFTFASTTHAIVRNGLTPVFCDVNPEDYTMDVSKIEALITDKTSAIIPVHVYGNLCDVEAIEAIAKKHHLKVIYDAAHTFGVTYKGRGVATFGDASMFSFHATKVFHTIEGGAVCFNGEQNGLKEDLYGLKNFGIRNEVVVDAVGANSKMNEFQAAMGLCNLRHLDGEIEKRSRVVARYSCLLYTSDA
;
A
#
# COMPACT_ATOMS: atom_id res chain seq x y z
N GLY A 1 -19.85 -5.88 -15.75
CA GLY A 1 -18.84 -5.02 -16.20
C GLY A 1 -18.09 -5.52 -17.35
N ASP A 2 -17.42 -5.43 -18.08
CA ASP A 2 -16.12 -5.10 -18.59
C ASP A 2 -15.66 -5.86 -19.81
N VAL A 3 -16.58 -5.98 -20.79
CA VAL A 3 -16.19 -6.44 -22.16
C VAL A 3 -15.14 -5.47 -22.76
N TYR A 4 -15.26 -4.17 -22.50
CA TYR A 4 -14.30 -3.16 -22.95
C TYR A 4 -12.91 -3.32 -22.32
N LYS A 5 -12.82 -3.53 -21.03
CA LYS A 5 -11.55 -3.76 -20.34
C LYS A 5 -10.88 -5.05 -20.80
N ARG A 6 -11.65 -6.09 -21.16
CA ARG A 6 -11.07 -7.33 -21.67
C ARG A 6 -10.35 -7.10 -23.02
N GLN A 7 -10.97 -6.37 -23.94
CA GLN A 7 -10.34 -6.08 -25.23
C GLN A 7 -9.13 -5.17 -25.09
N GLU A 8 -9.24 -4.13 -24.24
CA GLU A 8 -8.14 -3.24 -23.91
C GLU A 8 -6.96 -3.99 -23.29
N TYR A 9 -7.23 -4.90 -22.35
CA TYR A 9 -6.19 -5.74 -21.76
C TYR A 9 -5.52 -6.68 -22.78
N ILE A 10 -6.30 -7.29 -23.69
CA ILE A 10 -5.74 -8.12 -24.76
C ILE A 10 -4.80 -7.30 -25.66
N GLU A 11 -5.15 -6.06 -25.96
CA GLU A 11 -4.29 -5.15 -26.73
C GLU A 11 -3.04 -4.76 -25.93
N GLU A 12 -3.19 -4.45 -24.65
CA GLU A 12 -2.12 -4.02 -23.76
C GLU A 12 -1.02 -5.08 -23.58
N ILE A 13 -1.35 -6.37 -23.67
CA ILE A 13 -0.38 -7.46 -23.47
C ILE A 13 0.30 -7.95 -24.75
N LYS A 14 -0.03 -7.43 -25.93
CA LYS A 14 0.53 -7.92 -27.21
C LYS A 14 2.04 -7.76 -27.27
N ASP A 15 2.56 -6.59 -26.94
CA ASP A 15 3.97 -6.27 -26.96
C ASP A 15 4.80 -7.06 -25.93
N ILE A 16 4.16 -7.59 -24.88
CA ILE A 16 4.81 -8.49 -23.93
C ILE A 16 5.23 -9.78 -24.61
N TRP A 17 4.36 -10.32 -25.49
CA TRP A 17 4.66 -11.52 -26.26
C TRP A 17 5.74 -11.28 -27.34
N ASP A 18 5.71 -10.13 -27.97
CA ASP A 18 6.67 -9.74 -28.99
C ASP A 18 8.08 -9.52 -28.42
N SER A 19 8.15 -8.92 -27.22
CA SER A 19 9.41 -8.66 -26.53
C SER A 19 10.00 -9.87 -25.81
N HIS A 20 9.18 -10.90 -25.53
CA HIS A 20 9.50 -12.05 -24.69
C HIS A 20 9.91 -11.68 -23.25
N TRP A 21 9.66 -10.44 -22.81
CA TRP A 21 9.99 -9.97 -21.47
C TRP A 21 8.75 -10.05 -20.55
N LEU A 22 8.59 -11.17 -19.85
CA LEU A 22 7.37 -11.51 -19.12
C LEU A 22 7.37 -11.03 -17.64
N THR A 23 8.56 -10.77 -17.08
CA THR A 23 8.77 -10.40 -15.68
C THR A 23 10.08 -9.64 -15.50
N ASN A 24 10.53 -9.41 -14.24
CA ASN A 24 11.78 -8.72 -13.90
C ASN A 24 11.81 -7.24 -14.31
N MET A 25 10.78 -6.50 -13.90
CA MET A 25 10.72 -5.04 -14.04
C MET A 25 10.89 -4.56 -15.49
N GLY A 26 10.07 -5.12 -16.39
CA GLY A 26 10.05 -4.76 -17.80
C GLY A 26 9.31 -3.46 -18.09
N ALA A 27 8.90 -3.30 -19.35
CA ALA A 27 8.33 -2.04 -19.83
C ALA A 27 7.01 -1.66 -19.14
N LYS A 28 6.07 -2.63 -18.99
CA LYS A 28 4.76 -2.39 -18.35
C LYS A 28 4.90 -2.10 -16.87
N HIS A 29 5.79 -2.82 -16.19
CA HIS A 29 6.10 -2.57 -14.78
C HIS A 29 6.61 -1.14 -14.58
N ASN A 30 7.59 -0.71 -15.36
CA ASN A 30 8.19 0.62 -15.25
C ASN A 30 7.20 1.74 -15.66
N GLU A 31 6.34 1.48 -16.63
CA GLU A 31 5.28 2.41 -17.03
C GLU A 31 4.25 2.56 -15.90
N LEU A 32 3.81 1.46 -15.31
CA LEU A 32 2.85 1.49 -14.21
C LEU A 32 3.39 2.21 -12.97
N GLU A 33 4.67 2.02 -12.59
CA GLU A 33 5.29 2.79 -11.50
C GLU A 33 5.15 4.29 -11.76
N LYS A 34 5.51 4.77 -12.96
CA LYS A 34 5.43 6.19 -13.33
C LYS A 34 4.00 6.74 -13.37
N GLU A 35 3.06 5.97 -13.90
CA GLU A 35 1.66 6.41 -13.95
C GLU A 35 1.04 6.45 -12.54
N LEU A 36 1.43 5.54 -11.64
CA LEU A 36 1.01 5.58 -10.24
C LEU A 36 1.67 6.73 -9.46
N GLU A 37 2.94 7.06 -9.70
CA GLU A 37 3.61 8.25 -9.15
C GLU A 37 2.83 9.52 -9.49
N LYS A 38 2.43 9.67 -10.74
CA LYS A 38 1.61 10.81 -11.20
C LYS A 38 0.23 10.84 -10.56
N TYR A 39 -0.47 9.70 -10.57
CA TYR A 39 -1.83 9.60 -10.05
C TYR A 39 -1.90 9.86 -8.54
N LEU A 40 -1.02 9.24 -7.78
CA LEU A 40 -0.96 9.34 -6.32
C LEU A 40 -0.23 10.61 -5.84
N LYS A 41 0.47 11.31 -6.74
CA LYS A 41 1.28 12.53 -6.46
C LYS A 41 2.34 12.25 -5.40
N VAL A 42 3.08 11.17 -5.58
CA VAL A 42 4.23 10.77 -4.76
C VAL A 42 5.49 10.74 -5.60
N ASP A 43 6.64 10.86 -4.95
CA ASP A 43 7.93 10.85 -5.64
C ASP A 43 8.33 9.44 -6.09
N HIS A 44 7.94 8.42 -5.32
CA HIS A 44 8.34 7.04 -5.55
C HIS A 44 7.21 6.05 -5.35
N VAL A 45 7.10 5.13 -6.30
CA VAL A 45 6.29 3.91 -6.21
C VAL A 45 7.20 2.71 -6.46
N SER A 46 7.12 1.69 -5.63
CA SER A 46 7.75 0.40 -5.85
C SER A 46 6.70 -0.69 -5.89
N LEU A 47 6.65 -1.45 -7.00
CA LEU A 47 5.62 -2.48 -7.24
C LEU A 47 6.07 -3.85 -6.74
N PHE A 48 5.11 -4.62 -6.21
CA PHE A 48 5.30 -5.96 -5.65
C PHE A 48 4.22 -6.93 -6.16
N SER A 49 4.48 -8.24 -6.02
CA SER A 49 3.55 -9.29 -6.40
C SER A 49 2.22 -9.26 -5.62
N ASN A 50 2.20 -8.70 -4.43
CA ASN A 50 1.01 -8.48 -3.59
C ASN A 50 1.30 -7.48 -2.46
N GLY A 51 0.23 -7.00 -1.80
CA GLY A 51 0.34 -6.03 -0.70
C GLY A 51 1.05 -6.58 0.55
N HIS A 52 0.93 -7.89 0.82
CA HIS A 52 1.62 -8.50 1.97
C HIS A 52 3.13 -8.40 1.80
N MET A 53 3.65 -8.79 0.64
CA MET A 53 5.09 -8.69 0.34
C MET A 53 5.56 -7.24 0.31
N ALA A 54 4.73 -6.32 -0.18
CA ALA A 54 5.03 -4.90 -0.13
C ALA A 54 5.26 -4.41 1.32
N LEU A 55 4.36 -4.78 2.25
CA LEU A 55 4.49 -4.38 3.65
C LEU A 55 5.64 -5.10 4.36
N GLU A 56 5.80 -6.41 4.14
CA GLU A 56 6.86 -7.20 4.77
C GLU A 56 8.25 -6.66 4.39
N LEU A 57 8.48 -6.40 3.12
CA LEU A 57 9.76 -5.89 2.64
C LEU A 57 9.98 -4.42 2.95
N LEU A 58 8.92 -3.61 3.08
CA LEU A 58 9.04 -2.24 3.58
C LEU A 58 9.51 -2.21 5.04
N ILE A 59 8.95 -3.06 5.90
CA ILE A 59 9.38 -3.20 7.30
C ILE A 59 10.86 -3.60 7.36
N GLN A 60 11.30 -4.52 6.51
CA GLN A 60 12.70 -4.94 6.40
C GLN A 60 13.60 -3.79 5.91
N ALA A 61 13.20 -3.07 4.86
CA ALA A 61 13.97 -1.98 4.27
C ALA A 61 14.13 -0.77 5.22
N LEU A 62 13.17 -0.54 6.10
CA LEU A 62 13.25 0.50 7.13
C LEU A 62 14.05 0.05 8.37
N HIS A 63 14.59 -1.18 8.37
CA HIS A 63 15.40 -1.75 9.46
C HIS A 63 14.74 -1.63 10.83
N LEU A 64 13.42 -1.84 10.89
CA LEU A 64 12.67 -1.74 12.14
C LEU A 64 13.14 -2.81 13.14
N THR A 65 13.08 -2.49 14.42
CA THR A 65 13.50 -3.36 15.51
C THR A 65 12.49 -3.37 16.65
N GLY A 66 12.54 -4.39 17.50
CA GLY A 66 11.78 -4.45 18.75
C GLY A 66 10.27 -4.51 18.55
N GLU A 67 9.56 -3.45 18.93
CA GLU A 67 8.11 -3.41 18.99
C GLU A 67 7.54 -2.48 17.91
N VAL A 68 6.40 -2.90 17.34
CA VAL A 68 5.64 -2.10 16.35
C VAL A 68 4.20 -2.00 16.82
N ILE A 69 3.73 -0.76 17.02
CA ILE A 69 2.34 -0.50 17.39
C ILE A 69 1.45 -0.61 16.17
N THR A 70 0.41 -1.44 16.23
CA THR A 70 -0.60 -1.60 15.19
C THR A 70 -1.97 -1.82 15.82
N THR A 71 -3.00 -2.15 15.05
CA THR A 71 -4.35 -2.42 15.53
C THR A 71 -4.70 -3.91 15.40
N PRO A 72 -5.52 -4.48 16.33
CA PRO A 72 -6.06 -5.82 16.13
C PRO A 72 -7.18 -5.86 15.09
N PHE A 73 -7.78 -4.71 14.74
CA PHE A 73 -8.86 -4.60 13.76
C PHE A 73 -8.29 -4.34 12.36
N THR A 74 -7.71 -5.39 11.79
CA THR A 74 -7.08 -5.37 10.47
C THR A 74 -7.14 -6.75 9.83
N PHE A 75 -6.81 -6.83 8.55
CA PHE A 75 -6.54 -8.11 7.91
C PHE A 75 -5.24 -8.71 8.48
N ALA A 76 -5.18 -10.03 8.63
CA ALA A 76 -4.05 -10.75 9.25
C ALA A 76 -2.67 -10.37 8.66
N SER A 77 -2.64 -9.90 7.42
CA SER A 77 -1.42 -9.50 6.71
C SER A 77 -0.58 -8.49 7.47
N THR A 78 -1.21 -7.47 8.09
CA THR A 78 -0.50 -6.41 8.81
C THR A 78 0.29 -6.98 9.98
N THR A 79 -0.35 -7.78 10.83
CA THR A 79 0.31 -8.44 11.96
C THR A 79 1.34 -9.48 11.50
N HIS A 80 1.03 -10.26 10.46
CA HIS A 80 1.96 -11.26 9.92
C HIS A 80 3.23 -10.62 9.38
N ALA A 81 3.14 -9.49 8.68
CA ALA A 81 4.33 -8.79 8.17
C ALA A 81 5.27 -8.34 9.30
N ILE A 82 4.72 -7.88 10.43
CA ILE A 82 5.48 -7.53 11.64
C ILE A 82 6.19 -8.77 12.21
N VAL A 83 5.43 -9.84 12.46
CA VAL A 83 5.97 -11.09 13.08
C VAL A 83 6.99 -11.77 12.20
N ARG A 84 6.79 -11.80 10.87
CA ARG A 84 7.74 -12.40 9.93
C ARG A 84 9.07 -11.65 9.85
N ASN A 85 9.10 -10.39 10.23
CA ASN A 85 10.34 -9.61 10.41
C ASN A 85 10.98 -9.80 11.80
N GLY A 86 10.47 -10.73 12.63
CA GLY A 86 10.99 -10.99 13.97
C GLY A 86 10.63 -9.90 14.98
N LEU A 87 9.68 -9.03 14.66
CA LEU A 87 9.23 -7.92 15.51
C LEU A 87 8.02 -8.33 16.36
N THR A 88 7.80 -7.59 17.43
CA THR A 88 6.68 -7.81 18.34
C THR A 88 5.55 -6.81 18.02
N PRO A 89 4.37 -7.28 17.58
CA PRO A 89 3.22 -6.40 17.42
C PRO A 89 2.66 -6.00 18.80
N VAL A 90 2.45 -4.70 19.01
CA VAL A 90 1.76 -4.13 20.16
C VAL A 90 0.43 -3.58 19.68
N PHE A 91 -0.68 -4.10 20.23
CA PHE A 91 -1.99 -3.73 19.75
C PHE A 91 -2.54 -2.50 20.45
N CYS A 92 -2.82 -1.47 19.66
CA CYS A 92 -3.61 -0.30 20.03
C CYS A 92 -5.06 -0.54 19.63
N ASP A 93 -5.97 -0.29 20.55
CA ASP A 93 -7.42 -0.42 20.30
C ASP A 93 -7.89 0.61 19.27
N VAL A 94 -9.10 0.42 18.76
CA VAL A 94 -9.70 1.27 17.74
C VAL A 94 -10.72 2.23 18.33
N ASN A 95 -10.96 3.33 17.62
CA ASN A 95 -12.08 4.21 17.83
C ASN A 95 -13.37 3.49 17.42
N PRO A 96 -14.39 3.41 18.30
CA PRO A 96 -15.64 2.69 18.01
C PRO A 96 -16.49 3.33 16.91
N GLU A 97 -16.24 4.59 16.55
CA GLU A 97 -17.05 5.31 15.56
C GLU A 97 -16.61 5.00 14.11
N ASP A 98 -15.30 4.86 13.88
CA ASP A 98 -14.75 4.70 12.54
C ASP A 98 -13.82 3.49 12.38
N TYR A 99 -13.53 2.79 13.48
CA TYR A 99 -12.66 1.60 13.55
C TYR A 99 -11.19 1.85 13.20
N THR A 100 -10.77 3.11 13.07
CA THR A 100 -9.35 3.44 12.93
C THR A 100 -8.65 3.39 14.29
N MET A 101 -7.31 3.37 14.30
CA MET A 101 -6.51 3.34 15.53
C MET A 101 -6.86 4.53 16.43
N ASP A 102 -7.17 4.27 17.70
CA ASP A 102 -7.46 5.30 18.70
C ASP A 102 -6.15 6.01 19.13
N VAL A 103 -5.92 7.19 18.58
CA VAL A 103 -4.70 7.96 18.80
C VAL A 103 -4.47 8.33 20.27
N SER A 104 -5.54 8.42 21.06
CA SER A 104 -5.45 8.74 22.49
C SER A 104 -4.78 7.63 23.31
N LYS A 105 -4.71 6.41 22.77
CA LYS A 105 -4.15 5.24 23.43
C LYS A 105 -2.71 4.94 23.00
N ILE A 106 -2.20 5.56 21.92
CA ILE A 106 -0.90 5.23 21.33
C ILE A 106 0.24 5.50 22.31
N GLU A 107 0.30 6.68 22.91
CA GLU A 107 1.42 7.07 23.76
C GLU A 107 1.61 6.16 24.99
N ALA A 108 0.53 5.61 25.53
CA ALA A 108 0.58 4.68 26.66
C ALA A 108 1.20 3.30 26.29
N LEU A 109 1.31 2.99 25.01
CA LEU A 109 1.87 1.75 24.50
C LEU A 109 3.34 1.89 24.09
N ILE A 110 3.86 3.10 24.03
CA ILE A 110 5.25 3.36 23.62
C ILE A 110 6.21 2.95 24.73
N THR A 111 7.20 2.15 24.38
CA THR A 111 8.31 1.75 25.23
C THR A 111 9.65 2.13 24.58
N ASP A 112 10.77 1.90 25.27
CA ASP A 112 12.11 2.06 24.73
C ASP A 112 12.45 1.09 23.57
N LYS A 113 11.59 0.08 23.33
CA LYS A 113 11.71 -0.89 22.23
C LYS A 113 10.85 -0.53 21.02
N THR A 114 9.93 0.41 21.15
CA THR A 114 9.03 0.78 20.06
C THR A 114 9.81 1.50 18.94
N SER A 115 9.73 0.99 17.73
CA SER A 115 10.42 1.56 16.56
C SER A 115 9.47 2.18 15.53
N ALA A 116 8.21 1.72 15.48
CA ALA A 116 7.26 2.20 14.48
C ALA A 116 5.80 2.10 14.93
N ILE A 117 4.96 2.84 14.23
CA ILE A 117 3.50 2.71 14.24
C ILE A 117 3.06 2.29 12.84
N ILE A 118 2.22 1.23 12.75
CA ILE A 118 1.56 0.80 11.50
C ILE A 118 0.04 0.95 11.66
N PRO A 119 -0.50 2.15 11.45
CA PRO A 119 -1.94 2.38 11.46
C PRO A 119 -2.58 1.85 10.19
N VAL A 120 -3.85 1.47 10.28
CA VAL A 120 -4.61 0.90 9.16
C VAL A 120 -5.77 1.82 8.79
N HIS A 121 -5.81 2.26 7.54
CA HIS A 121 -6.94 3.02 6.98
C HIS A 121 -8.08 2.07 6.63
N VAL A 122 -8.76 1.57 7.67
CA VAL A 122 -9.72 0.48 7.52
C VAL A 122 -11.00 0.94 6.80
N TYR A 123 -11.50 0.13 5.87
CA TYR A 123 -12.72 0.38 5.08
C TYR A 123 -12.73 1.71 4.29
N GLY A 124 -11.60 2.38 4.16
CA GLY A 124 -11.50 3.69 3.54
C GLY A 124 -11.57 4.85 4.54
N ASN A 125 -11.79 4.59 5.84
CA ASN A 125 -11.69 5.60 6.88
C ASN A 125 -10.23 5.93 7.16
N LEU A 126 -9.92 7.22 7.19
CA LEU A 126 -8.55 7.67 7.45
C LEU A 126 -8.29 7.75 8.94
N CYS A 127 -7.16 7.18 9.35
CA CYS A 127 -6.62 7.46 10.68
C CYS A 127 -6.35 8.96 10.85
N ASP A 128 -6.33 9.45 12.07
CA ASP A 128 -5.91 10.82 12.35
C ASP A 128 -4.40 10.98 12.07
N VAL A 129 -4.11 11.27 10.79
CA VAL A 129 -2.74 11.36 10.28
C VAL A 129 -1.93 12.47 10.93
N GLU A 130 -2.60 13.57 11.33
CA GLU A 130 -1.94 14.72 11.97
C GLU A 130 -1.53 14.39 13.41
N ALA A 131 -2.42 13.76 14.20
CA ALA A 131 -2.10 13.33 15.55
C ALA A 131 -1.04 12.22 15.58
N ILE A 132 -1.14 11.23 14.67
CA ILE A 132 -0.13 10.17 14.56
C ILE A 132 1.24 10.73 14.19
N GLU A 133 1.30 11.68 13.25
CA GLU A 133 2.55 12.36 12.88
C GLU A 133 3.17 13.11 14.07
N ALA A 134 2.34 13.81 14.86
CA ALA A 134 2.80 14.53 16.05
C ALA A 134 3.40 13.57 17.09
N ILE A 135 2.72 12.44 17.36
CA ILE A 135 3.21 11.41 18.30
C ILE A 135 4.51 10.79 17.77
N ALA A 136 4.55 10.41 16.51
CA ALA A 136 5.72 9.79 15.89
C ALA A 136 6.95 10.71 15.93
N LYS A 137 6.78 11.99 15.63
CA LYS A 137 7.85 13.01 15.74
C LYS A 137 8.35 13.16 17.17
N LYS A 138 7.44 13.23 18.15
CA LYS A 138 7.78 13.37 19.57
C LYS A 138 8.62 12.19 20.09
N HIS A 139 8.34 10.98 19.60
CA HIS A 139 8.97 9.74 20.07
C HIS A 139 9.98 9.16 19.09
N HIS A 140 10.29 9.86 17.99
CA HIS A 140 11.23 9.43 16.94
C HIS A 140 10.86 8.08 16.30
N LEU A 141 9.56 7.82 16.11
CA LEU A 141 9.03 6.59 15.54
C LEU A 141 8.82 6.72 14.05
N LYS A 142 8.98 5.62 13.33
CA LYS A 142 8.56 5.50 11.92
C LYS A 142 7.05 5.32 11.83
N VAL A 143 6.45 5.81 10.74
CA VAL A 143 5.03 5.62 10.44
C VAL A 143 4.86 4.98 9.07
N ILE A 144 4.27 3.80 9.04
CA ILE A 144 3.89 3.09 7.80
C ILE A 144 2.38 2.94 7.78
N TYR A 145 1.71 3.54 6.81
CA TYR A 145 0.27 3.34 6.68
C TYR A 145 -0.04 2.05 5.90
N ASP A 146 -0.82 1.16 6.51
CA ASP A 146 -1.54 0.15 5.74
C ASP A 146 -2.74 0.83 5.07
N ALA A 147 -2.53 1.18 3.80
CA ALA A 147 -3.48 1.92 2.97
C ALA A 147 -4.21 0.99 1.96
N ALA A 148 -4.29 -0.31 2.26
CA ALA A 148 -4.88 -1.32 1.38
C ALA A 148 -6.32 -1.02 0.93
N HIS A 149 -7.06 -0.18 1.66
CA HIS A 149 -8.45 0.19 1.39
C HIS A 149 -8.63 1.65 0.91
N THR A 150 -7.54 2.42 0.72
CA THR A 150 -7.64 3.87 0.50
C THR A 150 -6.97 4.36 -0.77
N PHE A 151 -6.87 3.50 -1.79
CA PHE A 151 -6.31 3.91 -3.07
C PHE A 151 -7.12 5.07 -3.68
N GLY A 152 -6.42 6.18 -4.01
CA GLY A 152 -7.02 7.38 -4.57
C GLY A 152 -7.73 8.30 -3.56
N VAL A 153 -7.74 7.96 -2.27
CA VAL A 153 -8.34 8.82 -1.23
C VAL A 153 -7.46 10.04 -0.97
N THR A 154 -8.10 11.17 -0.68
CA THR A 154 -7.41 12.42 -0.34
C THR A 154 -7.89 12.97 1.00
N TYR A 155 -7.00 13.64 1.72
CA TYR A 155 -7.29 14.36 2.95
C TYR A 155 -6.76 15.79 2.85
N LYS A 156 -7.63 16.78 3.02
CA LYS A 156 -7.30 18.22 2.88
C LYS A 156 -6.55 18.52 1.56
N GLY A 157 -6.97 17.86 0.45
CA GLY A 157 -6.37 18.04 -0.87
C GLY A 157 -5.05 17.32 -1.12
N ARG A 158 -4.52 16.57 -0.13
CA ARG A 158 -3.33 15.72 -0.26
C ARG A 158 -3.71 14.26 -0.41
N GLY A 159 -3.05 13.54 -1.30
CA GLY A 159 -3.23 12.10 -1.45
C GLY A 159 -2.79 11.34 -0.19
N VAL A 160 -3.56 10.29 0.19
CA VAL A 160 -3.26 9.50 1.38
C VAL A 160 -1.87 8.85 1.33
N ALA A 161 -1.38 8.56 0.14
CA ALA A 161 -0.04 8.00 -0.09
C ALA A 161 1.13 8.94 0.32
N THR A 162 0.84 10.21 0.62
CA THR A 162 1.87 11.22 0.98
C THR A 162 2.09 11.37 2.48
N PHE A 163 1.38 10.61 3.31
CA PHE A 163 1.51 10.67 4.77
C PHE A 163 2.43 9.56 5.30
N GLY A 164 3.06 9.84 6.45
CA GLY A 164 4.01 8.95 7.09
C GLY A 164 5.36 8.86 6.36
N ASP A 165 6.17 7.89 6.77
CA ASP A 165 7.42 7.55 6.06
C ASP A 165 7.12 6.80 4.76
N ALA A 166 6.09 5.95 4.76
CA ALA A 166 5.60 5.26 3.56
C ALA A 166 4.17 4.75 3.75
N SER A 167 3.51 4.47 2.63
CA SER A 167 2.20 3.81 2.60
C SER A 167 2.26 2.54 1.75
N MET A 168 1.64 1.46 2.24
CA MET A 168 1.47 0.22 1.50
C MET A 168 0.08 0.15 0.90
N PHE A 169 -0.01 -0.19 -0.38
CA PHE A 169 -1.26 -0.46 -1.08
C PHE A 169 -1.36 -1.92 -1.53
N SER A 170 -2.57 -2.47 -1.45
CA SER A 170 -2.90 -3.77 -2.01
C SER A 170 -3.67 -3.59 -3.32
N PHE A 171 -3.23 -4.31 -4.35
CA PHE A 171 -3.85 -4.35 -5.67
C PHE A 171 -4.49 -5.72 -5.96
N HIS A 172 -4.94 -6.40 -4.92
CA HIS A 172 -5.72 -7.63 -5.04
C HIS A 172 -7.03 -7.35 -5.81
N ALA A 173 -7.53 -8.34 -6.54
CA ALA A 173 -8.69 -8.23 -7.45
C ALA A 173 -9.97 -7.65 -6.81
N THR A 174 -10.11 -7.71 -5.48
CA THR A 174 -11.27 -7.13 -4.75
C THR A 174 -11.15 -5.63 -4.52
N LYS A 175 -9.99 -5.02 -4.71
CA LYS A 175 -9.75 -3.59 -4.46
C LYS A 175 -10.34 -2.73 -5.59
N VAL A 176 -10.55 -1.45 -5.32
CA VAL A 176 -11.07 -0.50 -6.32
C VAL A 176 -10.10 -0.35 -7.49
N PHE A 177 -8.80 -0.29 -7.21
CA PHE A 177 -7.72 -0.44 -8.18
C PHE A 177 -7.04 -1.79 -7.96
N HIS A 178 -6.83 -2.56 -9.02
CA HIS A 178 -6.23 -3.89 -8.91
C HIS A 178 -5.37 -4.25 -10.12
N THR A 179 -4.45 -5.18 -9.89
CA THR A 179 -3.59 -5.80 -10.89
C THR A 179 -3.78 -7.32 -10.92
N ILE A 180 -5.00 -7.80 -10.61
CA ILE A 180 -5.36 -9.18 -10.28
C ILE A 180 -4.78 -9.55 -8.92
N GLU A 181 -3.50 -9.74 -8.82
CA GLU A 181 -2.68 -9.71 -7.62
C GLU A 181 -1.62 -8.63 -7.77
N GLY A 182 -1.32 -7.92 -6.71
CA GLY A 182 -0.30 -6.88 -6.70
C GLY A 182 -0.31 -6.07 -5.42
N GLY A 183 0.70 -5.23 -5.30
CA GLY A 183 0.82 -4.25 -4.23
C GLY A 183 1.88 -3.21 -4.56
N ALA A 184 1.89 -2.16 -3.77
CA ALA A 184 2.90 -1.11 -3.90
C ALA A 184 3.31 -0.55 -2.54
N VAL A 185 4.53 -0.04 -2.48
CA VAL A 185 5.01 0.91 -1.49
C VAL A 185 5.11 2.26 -2.14
N CYS A 186 4.52 3.28 -1.51
CA CYS A 186 4.58 4.68 -1.94
C CYS A 186 5.25 5.53 -0.86
N PHE A 187 6.14 6.42 -1.25
CA PHE A 187 6.84 7.32 -0.32
C PHE A 187 7.39 8.56 -1.04
N ASN A 188 7.79 9.57 -0.25
CA ASN A 188 8.36 10.82 -0.75
C ASN A 188 9.79 11.02 -0.24
N GLY A 189 10.59 11.75 -1.03
CA GLY A 189 11.97 12.10 -0.70
C GLY A 189 12.94 10.93 -0.80
N GLU A 190 14.20 11.21 -0.55
CA GLU A 190 15.32 10.27 -0.74
C GLU A 190 15.42 9.15 0.32
N GLN A 191 14.78 9.28 1.46
CA GLN A 191 14.70 8.30 2.56
C GLN A 191 15.87 7.30 2.69
N ASN A 192 17.12 7.81 2.65
CA ASN A 192 18.34 7.02 2.89
C ASN A 192 18.48 5.74 2.05
N GLY A 193 18.11 5.78 0.77
CA GLY A 193 18.27 4.64 -0.14
C GLY A 193 17.10 3.63 -0.11
N LEU A 194 15.95 4.01 0.46
CA LEU A 194 14.78 3.13 0.55
C LEU A 194 14.35 2.56 -0.82
N LYS A 195 14.47 3.34 -1.89
CA LYS A 195 14.12 2.89 -3.24
C LYS A 195 14.99 1.74 -3.69
N GLU A 196 16.29 1.87 -3.50
CA GLU A 196 17.31 0.87 -3.86
C GLU A 196 17.15 -0.40 -3.02
N ASP A 197 16.86 -0.24 -1.72
CA ASP A 197 16.65 -1.37 -0.82
C ASP A 197 15.39 -2.15 -1.19
N LEU A 198 14.27 -1.48 -1.44
CA LEU A 198 13.03 -2.13 -1.91
C LEU A 198 13.24 -2.82 -3.26
N TYR A 199 14.00 -2.22 -4.19
CA TYR A 199 14.33 -2.82 -5.47
C TYR A 199 15.15 -4.11 -5.30
N GLY A 200 16.17 -4.09 -4.45
CA GLY A 200 17.00 -5.26 -4.15
C GLY A 200 16.20 -6.35 -3.43
N LEU A 201 15.48 -5.99 -2.36
CA LEU A 201 14.73 -6.93 -1.53
C LEU A 201 13.63 -7.67 -2.29
N LYS A 202 12.90 -7.01 -3.21
CA LYS A 202 11.88 -7.68 -4.04
C LYS A 202 12.47 -8.65 -5.06
N ASN A 203 13.79 -8.62 -5.27
CA ASN A 203 14.54 -9.46 -6.19
C ASN A 203 15.70 -10.19 -5.50
N PHE A 204 15.40 -10.95 -4.43
CA PHE A 204 16.36 -11.82 -3.70
C PHE A 204 17.56 -11.08 -3.06
N GLY A 205 17.55 -9.77 -2.93
CA GLY A 205 18.71 -8.98 -2.50
C GLY A 205 19.78 -8.83 -3.56
N ILE A 206 19.46 -9.08 -4.82
CA ILE A 206 20.37 -8.98 -5.95
C ILE A 206 20.55 -7.52 -6.35
N ARG A 207 21.76 -7.01 -6.30
CA ARG A 207 22.11 -5.66 -6.80
C ARG A 207 22.57 -5.65 -8.26
N ASN A 208 23.28 -6.69 -8.67
CA ASN A 208 23.74 -6.90 -10.04
C ASN A 208 24.03 -8.41 -10.26
N GLU A 209 24.54 -8.76 -11.44
CA GLU A 209 24.75 -10.17 -11.84
C GLU A 209 25.61 -11.00 -10.87
N VAL A 210 26.43 -10.36 -10.02
CA VAL A 210 27.39 -11.05 -9.15
C VAL A 210 27.25 -10.74 -7.66
N VAL A 211 26.44 -9.74 -7.28
CA VAL A 211 26.34 -9.28 -5.88
C VAL A 211 24.94 -9.54 -5.33
N VAL A 212 24.90 -10.32 -4.26
CA VAL A 212 23.72 -10.52 -3.41
C VAL A 212 24.12 -10.04 -2.02
N ASP A 213 23.59 -8.92 -1.57
CA ASP A 213 24.00 -8.26 -0.32
C ASP A 213 22.91 -8.23 0.76
N ALA A 214 21.74 -8.77 0.48
CA ALA A 214 20.63 -8.87 1.41
C ALA A 214 19.86 -10.18 1.25
N VAL A 215 19.14 -10.58 2.30
CA VAL A 215 18.16 -11.67 2.23
C VAL A 215 16.83 -11.07 1.79
N GLY A 216 16.54 -11.19 0.50
CA GLY A 216 15.31 -10.71 -0.11
C GLY A 216 14.33 -11.84 -0.45
N ALA A 217 13.25 -11.47 -1.14
CA ALA A 217 12.21 -12.38 -1.62
C ALA A 217 12.06 -12.29 -3.14
N ASN A 218 11.32 -13.25 -3.71
CA ASN A 218 10.85 -13.15 -5.09
C ASN A 218 9.45 -12.54 -5.08
N SER A 219 9.37 -11.23 -5.13
CA SER A 219 8.10 -10.50 -5.01
C SER A 219 7.91 -9.43 -6.09
N LYS A 220 8.61 -9.56 -7.20
CA LYS A 220 8.47 -8.66 -8.35
C LYS A 220 7.08 -8.83 -9.00
N MET A 221 6.40 -7.73 -9.27
CA MET A 221 5.23 -7.74 -10.13
C MET A 221 5.65 -8.10 -11.57
N ASN A 222 4.92 -9.00 -12.23
CA ASN A 222 5.16 -9.36 -13.61
C ASN A 222 4.48 -8.40 -14.59
N GLU A 223 4.82 -8.50 -15.88
CA GLU A 223 4.32 -7.60 -16.92
C GLU A 223 2.81 -7.72 -17.14
N PHE A 224 2.23 -8.90 -16.99
CA PHE A 224 0.78 -9.11 -17.15
C PHE A 224 -0.02 -8.44 -16.02
N GLN A 225 0.46 -8.51 -14.79
CA GLN A 225 -0.13 -7.79 -13.67
C GLN A 225 -0.01 -6.27 -13.89
N ALA A 226 1.14 -5.80 -14.33
CA ALA A 226 1.37 -4.38 -14.63
C ALA A 226 0.47 -3.87 -15.76
N ALA A 227 0.33 -4.63 -16.85
CA ALA A 227 -0.58 -4.32 -17.95
C ALA A 227 -2.05 -4.22 -17.48
N MET A 228 -2.48 -5.12 -16.57
CA MET A 228 -3.80 -5.02 -15.94
C MET A 228 -3.95 -3.72 -15.13
N GLY A 229 -2.91 -3.33 -14.41
CA GLY A 229 -2.86 -2.08 -13.68
C GLY A 229 -3.02 -0.86 -14.59
N LEU A 230 -2.29 -0.81 -15.70
CA LEU A 230 -2.39 0.27 -16.69
C LEU A 230 -3.82 0.38 -17.25
N CYS A 231 -4.44 -0.75 -17.64
CA CYS A 231 -5.83 -0.77 -18.08
C CYS A 231 -6.78 -0.24 -17.01
N ASN A 232 -6.67 -0.71 -15.78
CA ASN A 232 -7.58 -0.33 -14.71
C ASN A 232 -7.41 1.12 -14.27
N LEU A 233 -6.18 1.65 -14.29
CA LEU A 233 -5.89 3.03 -13.90
C LEU A 233 -6.61 4.04 -14.81
N ARG A 234 -6.69 3.77 -16.12
CA ARG A 234 -7.42 4.61 -17.08
C ARG A 234 -8.91 4.73 -16.79
N HIS A 235 -9.50 3.77 -16.10
CA HIS A 235 -10.94 3.71 -15.80
C HIS A 235 -11.27 3.98 -14.33
N LEU A 236 -10.26 4.22 -13.48
CA LEU A 236 -10.41 4.22 -12.04
C LEU A 236 -11.39 5.28 -11.53
N ASP A 237 -11.30 6.52 -12.01
CA ASP A 237 -12.17 7.61 -11.55
C ASP A 237 -13.65 7.30 -11.83
N GLY A 238 -13.94 6.71 -12.98
CA GLY A 238 -15.29 6.24 -13.31
C GLY A 238 -15.78 5.11 -12.40
N GLU A 239 -14.89 4.21 -11.95
CA GLU A 239 -15.23 3.14 -11.01
C GLU A 239 -15.47 3.69 -9.59
N ILE A 240 -14.69 4.68 -9.17
CA ILE A 240 -14.90 5.38 -7.89
C ILE A 240 -16.25 6.10 -7.91
N GLU A 241 -16.57 6.81 -8.98
CA GLU A 241 -17.85 7.50 -9.12
C GLU A 241 -19.06 6.53 -9.07
N LYS A 242 -18.97 5.38 -9.74
CA LYS A 242 -20.02 4.34 -9.67
C LYS A 242 -20.24 3.86 -8.25
N ARG A 243 -19.16 3.58 -7.51
CA ARG A 243 -19.21 3.14 -6.09
C ARG A 243 -19.80 4.23 -5.20
N SER A 244 -19.43 5.50 -5.39
CA SER A 244 -19.97 6.65 -4.65
C SER A 244 -21.49 6.78 -4.83
N ARG A 245 -21.99 6.56 -6.06
CA ARG A 245 -23.45 6.55 -6.34
C ARG A 245 -24.17 5.43 -5.60
N VAL A 246 -23.56 4.23 -5.52
CA VAL A 246 -24.12 3.10 -4.78
C VAL A 246 -24.17 3.41 -3.28
N VAL A 247 -23.09 3.93 -2.70
CA VAL A 247 -23.02 4.34 -1.29
C VAL A 247 -24.09 5.37 -0.98
N ALA A 248 -24.22 6.42 -1.79
CA ALA A 248 -25.24 7.45 -1.61
C ALA A 248 -26.66 6.87 -1.61
N ARG A 249 -26.93 5.87 -2.48
CA ARG A 249 -28.24 5.20 -2.50
C ARG A 249 -28.49 4.36 -1.24
N TYR A 250 -27.50 3.62 -0.75
CA TYR A 250 -27.61 2.88 0.51
C TYR A 250 -27.86 3.82 1.69
N SER A 251 -27.10 4.89 1.81
CA SER A 251 -27.29 5.90 2.86
C SER A 251 -28.71 6.48 2.85
N CYS A 252 -29.20 6.87 1.66
CA CYS A 252 -30.57 7.37 1.51
C CYS A 252 -31.62 6.34 1.97
N LEU A 253 -31.48 5.07 1.62
CA LEU A 253 -32.44 4.02 1.97
C LEU A 253 -32.41 3.69 3.46
N LEU A 254 -31.23 3.66 4.09
CA LEU A 254 -31.08 3.35 5.51
C LEU A 254 -31.63 4.46 6.42
N TYR A 255 -31.44 5.73 6.04
CA TYR A 255 -32.00 6.87 6.79
C TYR A 255 -33.51 7.07 6.61
N THR A 256 -34.11 6.47 5.57
CA THR A 256 -35.58 6.55 5.36
C THR A 256 -36.35 5.39 5.98
N SER A 257 -35.68 4.38 6.53
CA SER A 257 -36.30 3.23 7.18
C SER A 257 -36.63 3.44 8.67
N ASP A 258 -36.22 4.55 9.26
CA ASP A 258 -36.52 4.93 10.64
C ASP A 258 -37.79 5.85 10.74
N ALA A 259 -38.60 5.86 9.72
CA ALA A 259 -39.89 6.58 9.73
C ALA A 259 -41.10 5.66 9.94
#